data_794cf3c6140fa727da62b3708ab6d0a9
#
_entry.id   794cf3c6140fa727da62b3708ab6d0a9
#
_cell.length_a   1.000
_cell.length_b   1.000
_cell.length_c   1.000
_cell.angle_alpha   90.00
_cell.angle_beta   90.00
_cell.angle_gamma   90.00
#
_symmetry.space_group_name_H-M   'P 1'
#
loop_
_entity.id
_entity.type
_entity.pdbx_description
1 polymer ?
#
loop_
_entity_poly.entity_id
_entity_poly.type
_entity_poly.pdbx_seq_one_letter_code
_entity_poly.pdbx_strand_id
1 'polypeptide(L)'
;KYLGATLALEKRMADNWQLQGSFTLSSLRGTADYALPGRINRTFLFNDPNALINTEGPLAFDRPVQFRLSGTYLFPFGLTFSAFFQYYSGAPWARTLTVYFPAGYMGYGTREPSVTVYAEPWGTNRAPGVACLDLHLEKRFTLKKGASLTLMVDVFNTTGRNTQTISQDRAGILDERKTPARYTVTQDEQMVNLYGVRQFRVGIKFGI
;
A
#
# COMPACT_ATOMS: atom_id res chain seq x y z
N LYS A 1 16.96 -8.97 2.41
CA LYS A 1 17.27 -9.54 1.08
C LYS A 1 16.19 -9.12 0.10
N TYR A 2 16.59 -8.58 -1.06
CA TYR A 2 15.68 -8.26 -2.17
C TYR A 2 16.04 -9.09 -3.40
N LEU A 3 15.02 -9.60 -4.08
CA LEU A 3 15.11 -10.24 -5.38
C LEU A 3 13.95 -9.74 -6.23
N GLY A 4 14.20 -9.36 -7.48
CA GLY A 4 13.15 -8.89 -8.37
C GLY A 4 13.52 -9.02 -9.84
N ALA A 5 12.49 -9.14 -10.67
CA ALA A 5 12.57 -9.10 -12.12
C ALA A 5 11.51 -8.15 -12.66
N THR A 6 11.88 -7.32 -13.62
CA THR A 6 10.97 -6.35 -14.25
C THR A 6 11.01 -6.54 -15.76
N LEU A 7 9.83 -6.68 -16.36
CA LEU A 7 9.61 -6.55 -17.79
C LEU A 7 9.06 -5.16 -18.06
N ALA A 8 9.67 -4.42 -18.98
CA ALA A 8 9.21 -3.11 -19.43
C ALA A 8 8.91 -3.14 -20.94
N LEU A 9 7.83 -2.45 -21.31
CA LEU A 9 7.40 -2.27 -22.68
C LEU A 9 7.23 -0.77 -22.94
N GLU A 10 7.78 -0.28 -24.03
CA GLU A 10 7.62 1.10 -24.49
C GLU A 10 7.29 1.13 -25.98
N LYS A 11 6.22 1.82 -26.33
CA LYS A 11 5.95 2.30 -27.69
C LYS A 11 5.91 3.82 -27.65
N ARG A 12 6.86 4.45 -28.29
CA ARG A 12 6.90 5.90 -28.45
C ARG A 12 5.76 6.36 -29.35
N MET A 13 5.40 7.65 -29.21
CA MET A 13 4.33 8.24 -30.03
C MET A 13 4.63 8.07 -31.52
N ALA A 14 3.81 7.22 -32.14
CA ALA A 14 3.75 7.00 -33.60
C ALA A 14 2.34 6.54 -33.92
N ASP A 15 1.88 6.80 -35.14
CA ASP A 15 0.51 6.43 -35.59
C ASP A 15 -0.60 6.89 -34.64
N ASN A 16 -0.40 8.08 -34.05
CA ASN A 16 -1.31 8.74 -33.09
C ASN A 16 -1.48 8.02 -31.75
N TRP A 17 -0.59 7.11 -31.36
CA TRP A 17 -0.66 6.50 -30.03
C TRP A 17 0.72 6.19 -29.43
N GLN A 18 0.75 6.17 -28.12
CA GLN A 18 1.88 5.72 -27.33
C GLN A 18 1.41 4.80 -26.21
N LEU A 19 2.30 3.93 -25.76
CA LEU A 19 2.05 2.99 -24.67
C LEU A 19 3.33 2.79 -23.87
N GLN A 20 3.22 2.79 -22.54
CA GLN A 20 4.27 2.37 -21.61
C GLN A 20 3.70 1.38 -20.62
N GLY A 21 4.40 0.29 -20.40
CA GLY A 21 4.00 -0.74 -19.47
C GLY A 21 5.18 -1.29 -18.69
N SER A 22 4.94 -1.70 -17.45
CA SER A 22 5.91 -2.44 -16.66
C SER A 22 5.21 -3.50 -15.80
N PHE A 23 5.82 -4.65 -15.71
CA PHE A 23 5.41 -5.75 -14.85
C PHE A 23 6.62 -6.17 -14.01
N THR A 24 6.47 -6.11 -12.68
CA THR A 24 7.52 -6.46 -11.74
C THR A 24 7.06 -7.60 -10.84
N LEU A 25 7.88 -8.64 -10.76
CA LEU A 25 7.82 -9.67 -9.74
C LEU A 25 8.97 -9.45 -8.77
N SER A 26 8.68 -9.40 -7.48
CA SER A 26 9.72 -9.16 -6.47
C SER A 26 9.43 -9.82 -5.15
N SER A 27 10.47 -9.99 -4.35
CA SER A 27 10.40 -10.45 -2.97
C SER A 27 11.38 -9.65 -2.13
N LEU A 28 10.89 -9.05 -1.06
CA LEU A 28 11.68 -8.30 -0.10
C LEU A 28 11.49 -8.92 1.29
N ARG A 29 12.53 -9.59 1.81
CA ARG A 29 12.47 -10.36 3.08
C ARG A 29 13.58 -9.95 4.04
N GLY A 30 13.27 -10.04 5.33
CA GLY A 30 14.21 -9.77 6.42
C GLY A 30 13.56 -9.86 7.79
N THR A 31 14.31 -9.51 8.83
CA THR A 31 13.85 -9.44 10.23
C THR A 31 13.65 -8.01 10.71
N ALA A 32 14.32 -7.04 10.08
CA ALA A 32 14.23 -5.63 10.45
C ALA A 32 13.25 -4.91 9.53
N ASP A 33 12.26 -4.28 10.13
CA ASP A 33 11.33 -3.42 9.41
C ASP A 33 11.20 -2.08 10.15
N TYR A 34 11.45 -0.99 9.45
CA TYR A 34 11.20 0.33 10.00
C TYR A 34 9.70 0.54 10.13
N ALA A 35 9.24 0.80 11.33
CA ALA A 35 7.85 0.95 11.66
C ALA A 35 7.17 2.01 10.79
N LEU A 36 6.17 1.57 10.02
CA LEU A 36 5.17 2.48 9.52
C LEU A 36 4.32 2.98 10.70
N PRO A 37 3.87 4.25 10.71
CA PRO A 37 2.98 4.77 11.74
C PRO A 37 1.77 3.85 11.94
N GLY A 38 1.45 3.52 13.20
CA GLY A 38 0.30 2.66 13.55
C GLY A 38 0.61 1.17 13.69
N ARG A 39 1.85 0.73 13.46
CA ARG A 39 2.29 -0.64 13.73
C ARG A 39 3.07 -0.72 15.04
N ILE A 40 3.29 -1.95 15.55
CA ILE A 40 4.13 -2.15 16.74
C ILE A 40 5.38 -1.31 16.58
N ASN A 41 5.63 -0.43 17.54
CA ASN A 41 6.83 0.40 17.53
C ASN A 41 8.07 -0.49 17.64
N ARG A 42 8.66 -0.83 16.49
CA ARG A 42 9.81 -1.72 16.41
C ARG A 42 11.14 -1.04 16.65
N THR A 43 11.12 0.20 17.15
CA THR A 43 12.33 0.90 17.53
C THR A 43 13.15 0.13 18.58
N PHE A 44 12.52 -0.85 19.24
CA PHE A 44 13.11 -1.67 20.31
C PHE A 44 13.30 -3.14 19.97
N LEU A 45 13.23 -3.53 18.68
CA LEU A 45 13.38 -4.94 18.24
C LEU A 45 14.65 -5.63 18.79
N PHE A 46 15.72 -4.88 19.00
CA PHE A 46 16.99 -5.40 19.47
C PHE A 46 17.22 -5.22 20.97
N ASN A 47 16.29 -4.57 21.69
CA ASN A 47 16.40 -4.37 23.13
C ASN A 47 15.81 -5.52 23.95
N ASP A 48 14.95 -6.34 23.34
CA ASP A 48 14.33 -7.50 23.95
C ASP A 48 14.36 -8.67 22.96
N PRO A 49 15.01 -9.83 23.31
CA PRO A 49 15.02 -11.00 22.47
C PRO A 49 13.61 -11.52 22.10
N ASN A 50 12.63 -11.35 22.99
CA ASN A 50 11.25 -11.75 22.72
C ASN A 50 10.59 -10.93 21.62
N ALA A 51 11.03 -9.70 21.40
CA ALA A 51 10.55 -8.87 20.31
C ALA A 51 10.92 -9.42 18.93
N LEU A 52 11.87 -10.36 18.85
CA LEU A 52 12.25 -11.05 17.61
C LEU A 52 11.40 -12.28 17.30
N ILE A 53 10.50 -12.70 18.18
CA ILE A 53 9.63 -13.84 17.94
C ILE A 53 8.77 -13.57 16.72
N ASN A 54 8.78 -14.51 15.75
CA ASN A 54 7.99 -14.46 14.52
C ASN A 54 8.23 -13.24 13.63
N THR A 55 9.37 -12.54 13.74
CA THR A 55 9.64 -11.30 12.97
C THR A 55 10.24 -11.54 11.60
N GLU A 56 10.82 -12.73 11.33
CA GLU A 56 11.37 -13.03 10.02
C GLU A 56 10.26 -13.22 8.99
N GLY A 57 10.35 -12.51 7.86
CA GLY A 57 9.33 -12.59 6.82
C GLY A 57 9.48 -11.53 5.74
N PRO A 58 8.42 -11.33 4.93
CA PRO A 58 8.38 -10.24 3.95
C PRO A 58 8.35 -8.89 4.67
N LEU A 59 9.19 -7.93 4.28
CA LEU A 59 9.18 -6.60 4.89
C LEU A 59 7.89 -5.82 4.52
N ALA A 60 7.55 -4.78 5.28
CA ALA A 60 6.28 -4.04 5.12
C ALA A 60 6.06 -3.45 3.73
N PHE A 61 7.15 -3.13 3.02
CA PHE A 61 7.11 -2.63 1.64
C PHE A 61 7.14 -3.73 0.58
N ASP A 62 7.14 -4.99 0.97
CA ASP A 62 7.11 -6.10 0.03
C ASP A 62 5.82 -6.07 -0.79
N ARG A 63 5.97 -5.96 -2.10
CA ARG A 63 4.91 -5.97 -3.09
C ARG A 63 5.26 -6.96 -4.19
N PRO A 64 4.95 -8.26 -4.01
CA PRO A 64 5.39 -9.32 -4.93
C PRO A 64 5.01 -9.09 -6.38
N VAL A 65 3.85 -8.51 -6.62
CA VAL A 65 3.36 -8.24 -7.97
C VAL A 65 3.04 -6.76 -8.10
N GLN A 66 3.66 -6.13 -9.10
CA GLN A 66 3.36 -4.75 -9.49
C GLN A 66 3.16 -4.70 -11.00
N PHE A 67 2.10 -4.02 -11.42
CA PHE A 67 1.81 -3.77 -12.83
C PHE A 67 1.45 -2.31 -13.03
N ARG A 68 2.02 -1.67 -14.05
CA ARG A 68 1.70 -0.31 -14.46
C ARG A 68 1.55 -0.27 -15.96
N LEU A 69 0.52 0.44 -16.43
CA LEU A 69 0.25 0.64 -17.84
C LEU A 69 -0.25 2.05 -18.05
N SER A 70 0.39 2.79 -18.94
CA SER A 70 -0.08 4.11 -19.40
C SER A 70 -0.16 4.16 -20.91
N GLY A 71 -1.19 4.79 -21.43
CA GLY A 71 -1.36 4.95 -22.85
C GLY A 71 -2.06 6.24 -23.20
N THR A 72 -1.76 6.75 -24.40
CA THR A 72 -2.40 7.93 -24.97
C THR A 72 -2.74 7.65 -26.43
N TYR A 73 -3.92 8.07 -26.84
CA TYR A 73 -4.37 8.06 -28.22
C TYR A 73 -4.84 9.43 -28.67
N LEU A 74 -4.34 9.86 -29.81
CA LEU A 74 -4.65 11.14 -30.45
C LEU A 74 -5.64 10.91 -31.60
N PHE A 75 -6.90 11.31 -31.42
CA PHE A 75 -7.89 11.23 -32.48
C PHE A 75 -7.71 12.36 -33.50
N PRO A 76 -7.97 12.12 -34.81
CA PRO A 76 -7.74 13.11 -35.86
C PRO A 76 -8.52 14.43 -35.69
N PHE A 77 -9.65 14.39 -34.97
CA PHE A 77 -10.51 15.56 -34.75
C PHE A 77 -10.13 16.41 -33.54
N GLY A 78 -8.88 16.26 -33.03
CA GLY A 78 -8.37 17.05 -31.90
C GLY A 78 -8.86 16.60 -30.54
N LEU A 79 -9.26 15.34 -30.39
CA LEU A 79 -9.54 14.69 -29.12
C LEU A 79 -8.34 13.84 -28.71
N THR A 80 -7.92 13.95 -27.45
CA THR A 80 -6.89 13.13 -26.84
C THR A 80 -7.50 12.32 -25.71
N PHE A 81 -7.26 11.03 -25.71
CA PHE A 81 -7.62 10.15 -24.60
C PHE A 81 -6.36 9.55 -24.02
N SER A 82 -6.23 9.60 -22.68
CA SER A 82 -5.15 8.96 -21.95
C SER A 82 -5.69 8.15 -20.78
N ALA A 83 -5.04 7.03 -20.50
CA ALA A 83 -5.35 6.20 -19.36
C ALA A 83 -4.08 5.79 -18.62
N PHE A 84 -4.16 5.70 -17.31
CA PHE A 84 -3.12 5.17 -16.44
C PHE A 84 -3.73 4.13 -15.51
N PHE A 85 -3.25 2.91 -15.62
CA PHE A 85 -3.62 1.82 -14.74
C PHE A 85 -2.43 1.38 -13.91
N GLN A 86 -2.65 1.15 -12.62
CA GLN A 86 -1.67 0.57 -11.73
C GLN A 86 -2.30 -0.50 -10.83
N TYR A 87 -1.53 -1.55 -10.59
CA TYR A 87 -1.85 -2.60 -9.65
C TYR A 87 -0.61 -2.96 -8.83
N TYR A 88 -0.79 -3.21 -7.55
CA TYR A 88 0.22 -3.80 -6.70
C TYR A 88 -0.40 -4.68 -5.61
N SER A 89 0.32 -5.71 -5.23
CA SER A 89 -0.06 -6.63 -4.15
C SER A 89 -0.19 -5.90 -2.82
N GLY A 90 -1.08 -6.39 -1.98
CA GLY A 90 -1.27 -5.87 -0.63
C GLY A 90 -0.03 -5.98 0.27
N ALA A 91 0.00 -5.17 1.32
CA ALA A 91 1.03 -5.21 2.35
C ALA A 91 0.96 -6.51 3.15
N PRO A 92 2.10 -7.09 3.54
CA PRO A 92 2.11 -8.20 4.48
C PRO A 92 1.72 -7.73 5.88
N TRP A 93 1.10 -8.61 6.64
CA TRP A 93 0.77 -8.38 8.04
C TRP A 93 0.69 -9.70 8.82
N ALA A 94 0.70 -9.63 10.13
CA ALA A 94 0.52 -10.77 11.01
C ALA A 94 -0.20 -10.32 12.28
N ARG A 95 -0.90 -11.22 12.94
CA ARG A 95 -1.56 -10.95 14.21
C ARG A 95 -0.54 -10.78 15.32
N THR A 96 -0.89 -9.95 16.32
CA THR A 96 -0.07 -9.66 17.47
C THR A 96 -0.72 -10.16 18.76
N LEU A 97 0.12 -10.50 19.74
CA LEU A 97 -0.29 -10.87 21.08
C LEU A 97 0.38 -9.92 22.08
N THR A 98 -0.42 -9.32 22.97
CA THR A 98 0.11 -8.58 24.12
C THR A 98 0.13 -9.47 25.34
N VAL A 99 1.31 -9.64 25.94
CA VAL A 99 1.52 -10.42 27.16
C VAL A 99 1.77 -9.44 28.30
N TYR A 100 0.94 -9.49 29.34
CA TYR A 100 1.16 -8.75 30.60
C TYR A 100 1.86 -9.62 31.61
N PHE A 101 3.00 -9.16 32.12
CA PHE A 101 3.80 -9.90 33.09
C PHE A 101 3.22 -9.83 34.50
N PRO A 102 3.46 -10.85 35.35
CA PRO A 102 3.12 -10.82 36.78
C PRO A 102 3.73 -9.62 37.50
N ALA A 103 3.07 -9.14 38.55
CA ALA A 103 3.62 -8.10 39.40
C ALA A 103 4.96 -8.52 39.98
N GLY A 104 5.99 -7.67 39.82
CA GLY A 104 7.35 -7.96 40.28
C GLY A 104 8.20 -8.77 39.29
N TYR A 105 7.69 -9.11 38.12
CA TYR A 105 8.50 -9.71 37.05
C TYR A 105 9.44 -8.63 36.48
N MET A 106 10.72 -8.79 36.79
CA MET A 106 11.79 -7.98 36.22
C MET A 106 12.39 -8.75 35.06
N GLY A 107 11.65 -8.80 33.93
CA GLY A 107 12.19 -9.32 32.67
C GLY A 107 13.41 -8.51 32.26
N TYR A 108 14.37 -9.14 31.62
CA TYR A 108 15.64 -8.56 31.21
C TYR A 108 15.47 -7.14 30.65
N GLY A 109 15.86 -6.15 31.48
CA GLY A 109 16.04 -4.76 31.05
C GLY A 109 14.80 -3.94 30.77
N THR A 110 13.59 -4.51 30.84
CA THR A 110 12.37 -3.76 30.56
C THR A 110 11.65 -3.40 31.84
N ARG A 111 11.47 -2.11 32.09
CA ARG A 111 10.53 -1.58 33.08
C ARG A 111 9.08 -1.69 32.59
N GLU A 112 8.86 -2.29 31.45
CA GLU A 112 7.58 -2.38 30.79
C GLU A 112 6.75 -3.53 31.39
N PRO A 113 5.49 -3.28 31.77
CA PRO A 113 4.63 -4.29 32.37
C PRO A 113 4.12 -5.33 31.35
N SER A 114 4.42 -5.15 30.08
CA SER A 114 3.94 -6.00 29.01
C SER A 114 4.88 -5.99 27.80
N VAL A 115 4.81 -7.05 27.01
CA VAL A 115 5.45 -7.13 25.68
C VAL A 115 4.41 -7.44 24.63
N THR A 116 4.55 -6.89 23.43
CA THR A 116 3.74 -7.28 22.27
C THR A 116 4.62 -8.03 21.29
N VAL A 117 4.21 -9.24 20.96
CA VAL A 117 4.90 -10.15 20.04
C VAL A 117 3.98 -10.52 18.89
N TYR A 118 4.52 -11.03 17.79
CA TYR A 118 3.68 -11.63 16.75
C TYR A 118 3.17 -13.00 17.20
N ALA A 119 1.86 -13.19 17.13
CA ALA A 119 1.20 -14.45 17.43
C ALA A 119 1.42 -15.52 16.35
N GLU A 120 1.84 -15.09 15.17
CA GLU A 120 2.10 -15.91 13.98
C GLU A 120 3.29 -15.33 13.19
N PRO A 121 3.95 -16.11 12.31
CA PRO A 121 5.06 -15.59 11.51
C PRO A 121 4.67 -14.32 10.73
N TRP A 122 5.54 -13.32 10.74
CA TRP A 122 5.31 -12.07 10.03
C TRP A 122 5.05 -12.30 8.54
N GLY A 123 3.98 -11.70 8.04
CA GLY A 123 3.57 -11.82 6.64
C GLY A 123 2.80 -13.08 6.31
N THR A 124 2.31 -13.82 7.34
CA THR A 124 1.36 -14.92 7.15
C THR A 124 0.12 -14.45 6.37
N ASN A 125 -0.30 -13.21 6.59
CA ASN A 125 -1.43 -12.60 5.91
C ASN A 125 -0.99 -11.46 4.98
N ARG A 126 -1.83 -11.12 4.01
CA ARG A 126 -1.67 -9.94 3.15
C ARG A 126 -2.98 -9.16 3.04
N ALA A 127 -2.85 -7.85 3.04
CA ALA A 127 -3.96 -6.97 2.70
C ALA A 127 -4.39 -7.19 1.24
N PRO A 128 -5.61 -6.83 0.86
CA PRO A 128 -6.04 -6.86 -0.54
C PRO A 128 -5.12 -6.04 -1.43
N GLY A 129 -4.93 -6.51 -2.67
CA GLY A 129 -4.19 -5.77 -3.69
C GLY A 129 -4.91 -4.48 -4.09
N VAL A 130 -4.14 -3.51 -4.56
CA VAL A 130 -4.64 -2.21 -5.01
C VAL A 130 -4.68 -2.17 -6.52
N ALA A 131 -5.83 -1.78 -7.07
CA ALA A 131 -5.98 -1.46 -8.48
C ALA A 131 -6.55 -0.05 -8.63
N CYS A 132 -5.86 0.81 -9.37
CA CYS A 132 -6.28 2.18 -9.63
C CYS A 132 -6.25 2.45 -11.13
N LEU A 133 -7.30 3.08 -11.64
CA LEU A 133 -7.41 3.52 -13.03
C LEU A 133 -7.74 5.00 -13.07
N ASP A 134 -6.87 5.78 -13.68
CA ASP A 134 -7.06 7.20 -13.96
C ASP A 134 -7.30 7.41 -15.44
N LEU A 135 -8.25 8.28 -15.78
CA LEU A 135 -8.63 8.59 -17.16
C LEU A 135 -8.50 10.09 -17.40
N HIS A 136 -8.02 10.45 -18.58
CA HIS A 136 -7.92 11.82 -19.05
C HIS A 136 -8.54 11.93 -20.44
N LEU A 137 -9.39 12.93 -20.62
CA LEU A 137 -9.97 13.30 -21.91
C LEU A 137 -9.72 14.79 -22.15
N GLU A 138 -9.10 15.08 -23.31
CA GLU A 138 -8.82 16.45 -23.72
C GLU A 138 -9.40 16.68 -25.12
N LYS A 139 -10.11 17.83 -25.30
CA LYS A 139 -10.60 18.27 -26.60
C LYS A 139 -10.06 19.65 -26.92
N ARG A 140 -9.28 19.75 -28.01
CA ARG A 140 -8.75 21.00 -28.55
C ARG A 140 -9.63 21.50 -29.67
N PHE A 141 -10.01 22.77 -29.57
CA PHE A 141 -10.70 23.54 -30.61
C PHE A 141 -9.76 24.58 -31.16
N THR A 142 -9.58 24.59 -32.47
CA THR A 142 -8.82 25.64 -33.16
C THR A 142 -9.77 26.79 -33.46
N LEU A 143 -9.44 27.98 -32.97
CA LEU A 143 -10.20 29.21 -33.16
C LEU A 143 -9.60 30.04 -34.30
N LYS A 144 -10.28 31.13 -34.65
CA LYS A 144 -9.77 32.08 -35.65
C LYS A 144 -8.45 32.71 -35.18
N LYS A 145 -7.61 33.12 -36.14
CA LYS A 145 -6.28 33.79 -35.91
C LYS A 145 -5.24 32.96 -35.14
N GLY A 146 -5.32 31.63 -35.21
CA GLY A 146 -4.32 30.77 -34.55
C GLY A 146 -4.60 30.48 -33.06
N ALA A 147 -5.59 31.13 -32.46
CA ALA A 147 -5.97 30.87 -31.10
C ALA A 147 -6.55 29.45 -30.92
N SER A 148 -6.43 28.90 -29.74
CA SER A 148 -6.98 27.58 -29.39
C SER A 148 -7.67 27.57 -28.02
N LEU A 149 -8.73 26.79 -27.91
CA LEU A 149 -9.40 26.48 -26.66
C LEU A 149 -9.28 24.98 -26.41
N THR A 150 -8.81 24.60 -25.24
CA THR A 150 -8.71 23.19 -24.84
C THR A 150 -9.57 22.98 -23.61
N LEU A 151 -10.45 22.01 -23.68
CA LEU A 151 -11.24 21.51 -22.55
C LEU A 151 -10.68 20.19 -22.09
N MET A 152 -10.54 20.00 -20.76
CA MET A 152 -9.96 18.80 -20.15
C MET A 152 -10.89 18.27 -19.07
N VAL A 153 -11.01 16.96 -19.00
CA VAL A 153 -11.71 16.23 -17.94
C VAL A 153 -10.84 15.09 -17.48
N ASP A 154 -10.61 15.01 -16.18
CA ASP A 154 -9.88 13.93 -15.52
C ASP A 154 -10.79 13.20 -14.54
N VAL A 155 -10.66 11.90 -14.49
CA VAL A 155 -11.30 11.05 -13.49
C VAL A 155 -10.22 10.22 -12.83
N PHE A 156 -9.92 10.51 -11.56
CA PHE A 156 -8.94 9.76 -10.78
C PHE A 156 -9.62 8.65 -10.00
N ASN A 157 -8.93 7.53 -9.86
CA ASN A 157 -9.40 6.33 -9.17
C ASN A 157 -10.81 5.89 -9.63
N THR A 158 -10.96 5.71 -10.94
CA THR A 158 -12.24 5.29 -11.56
C THR A 158 -12.77 3.99 -11.00
N THR A 159 -11.88 3.08 -10.59
CA THR A 159 -12.23 1.79 -9.96
C THR A 159 -12.99 1.99 -8.65
N GLY A 160 -12.83 3.13 -7.98
CA GLY A 160 -13.46 3.43 -6.70
C GLY A 160 -13.06 2.47 -5.58
N ARG A 161 -12.07 1.62 -5.81
CA ARG A 161 -11.58 0.67 -4.80
C ARG A 161 -10.71 1.41 -3.81
N ASN A 162 -11.22 1.56 -2.60
CA ASN A 162 -10.44 2.00 -1.47
C ASN A 162 -9.56 0.84 -1.01
N THR A 163 -8.26 1.08 -0.94
CA THR A 163 -7.36 0.09 -0.37
C THR A 163 -7.52 0.11 1.13
N GLN A 164 -7.78 -1.04 1.68
CA GLN A 164 -7.89 -1.21 3.11
C GLN A 164 -6.56 -1.69 3.67
N THR A 165 -6.02 -0.96 4.65
CA THR A 165 -4.89 -1.43 5.45
C THR A 165 -5.41 -1.87 6.79
N ILE A 166 -4.90 -2.97 7.29
CA ILE A 166 -5.20 -3.42 8.63
C ILE A 166 -4.47 -2.52 9.61
N SER A 167 -5.20 -1.75 10.40
CA SER A 167 -4.63 -0.84 11.39
C SER A 167 -4.46 -1.47 12.77
N GLN A 168 -5.23 -2.51 13.06
CA GLN A 168 -5.15 -3.25 14.32
C GLN A 168 -5.19 -4.75 14.01
N ASP A 169 -4.07 -5.39 14.28
CA ASP A 169 -3.81 -6.80 14.04
C ASP A 169 -3.68 -7.59 15.36
N ARG A 170 -4.41 -7.15 16.41
CA ARG A 170 -4.32 -7.77 17.73
C ARG A 170 -5.10 -9.08 17.78
N ALA A 171 -4.40 -10.20 17.98
CA ALA A 171 -5.01 -11.52 18.15
C ALA A 171 -5.59 -11.70 19.55
N GLY A 172 -4.96 -11.11 20.57
CA GLY A 172 -5.41 -11.27 21.95
C GLY A 172 -4.50 -10.65 22.98
N ILE A 173 -4.91 -10.79 24.23
CA ILE A 173 -4.18 -10.38 25.41
C ILE A 173 -4.01 -11.61 26.30
N LEU A 174 -2.76 -11.93 26.67
CA LEU A 174 -2.43 -12.86 27.73
C LEU A 174 -2.09 -12.10 29.00
N ASP A 175 -2.93 -12.24 30.03
CA ASP A 175 -2.75 -11.57 31.31
C ASP A 175 -2.24 -12.56 32.36
N GLU A 176 -0.92 -12.61 32.52
CA GLU A 176 -0.26 -13.47 33.52
C GLU A 176 -0.28 -12.88 34.95
N ARG A 177 -0.81 -11.67 35.14
CA ARG A 177 -1.02 -11.08 36.47
C ARG A 177 -2.16 -11.80 37.22
N LYS A 178 -2.98 -12.59 36.53
CA LYS A 178 -4.09 -13.36 37.06
C LYS A 178 -3.67 -14.80 37.31
N THR A 179 -4.26 -15.40 38.34
CA THR A 179 -4.03 -16.84 38.66
C THR A 179 -5.36 -17.57 38.60
N PRO A 180 -5.58 -18.48 37.61
CA PRO A 180 -4.69 -18.79 36.50
C PRO A 180 -4.57 -17.65 35.49
N ALA A 181 -3.51 -17.65 34.69
CA ALA A 181 -3.31 -16.69 33.60
C ALA A 181 -4.51 -16.67 32.67
N ARG A 182 -4.96 -15.48 32.27
CA ARG A 182 -6.18 -15.33 31.48
C ARG A 182 -5.82 -14.89 30.06
N TYR A 183 -6.26 -15.68 29.08
CA TYR A 183 -6.22 -15.30 27.67
C TYR A 183 -7.57 -14.69 27.25
N THR A 184 -7.54 -13.53 26.64
CA THR A 184 -8.71 -12.85 26.07
C THR A 184 -8.45 -12.62 24.58
N VAL A 185 -9.31 -13.19 23.73
CA VAL A 185 -9.29 -12.95 22.30
C VAL A 185 -9.84 -11.55 22.04
N THR A 186 -9.05 -10.73 21.35
CA THR A 186 -9.53 -9.45 20.82
C THR A 186 -9.41 -9.53 19.30
N GLN A 187 -10.53 -9.66 18.63
CA GLN A 187 -10.60 -9.58 17.17
C GLN A 187 -10.88 -8.12 16.79
N ASP A 188 -9.86 -7.30 16.73
CA ASP A 188 -9.97 -5.94 16.23
C ASP A 188 -9.16 -5.80 14.93
N GLU A 189 -9.68 -6.40 13.88
CA GLU A 189 -9.22 -6.12 12.51
C GLU A 189 -9.94 -4.86 12.02
N GLN A 190 -9.35 -3.70 12.23
CA GLN A 190 -9.84 -2.46 11.63
C GLN A 190 -9.14 -2.23 10.29
N MET A 191 -9.91 -2.27 9.24
CA MET A 191 -9.45 -1.90 7.91
C MET A 191 -9.57 -0.39 7.72
N VAL A 192 -8.46 0.28 7.45
CA VAL A 192 -8.43 1.72 7.17
C VAL A 192 -8.26 1.94 5.67
N ASN A 193 -9.10 2.81 5.11
CA ASN A 193 -8.98 3.24 3.72
C ASN A 193 -7.71 4.07 3.51
N LEU A 194 -6.79 3.63 2.66
CA LEU A 194 -5.53 4.31 2.37
C LEU A 194 -5.53 5.13 1.08
N TYR A 195 -6.46 4.89 0.18
CA TYR A 195 -6.54 5.62 -1.08
C TYR A 195 -7.81 6.45 -1.14
N GLY A 196 -7.62 7.65 -1.67
CA GLY A 196 -8.68 8.63 -1.78
C GLY A 196 -9.91 8.13 -2.55
N VAL A 197 -11.01 8.77 -2.30
CA VAL A 197 -12.23 8.61 -3.08
C VAL A 197 -11.99 8.97 -4.55
N ARG A 198 -12.90 8.54 -5.43
CA ARG A 198 -12.92 9.00 -6.81
C ARG A 198 -12.95 10.52 -6.87
N GLN A 199 -12.09 11.10 -7.71
CA GLN A 199 -12.00 12.56 -7.88
C GLN A 199 -12.21 12.92 -9.34
N PHE A 200 -12.84 14.08 -9.56
CA PHE A 200 -13.05 14.67 -10.88
C PHE A 200 -12.36 16.02 -10.95
N ARG A 201 -11.72 16.30 -12.07
CA ARG A 201 -11.12 17.59 -12.37
C ARG A 201 -11.57 18.03 -13.76
N VAL A 202 -11.98 19.27 -13.88
CA VAL A 202 -12.27 19.93 -15.16
C VAL A 202 -11.28 21.08 -15.34
N GLY A 203 -10.74 21.21 -16.53
CA GLY A 203 -9.77 22.26 -16.86
C GLY A 203 -10.10 22.92 -18.19
N ILE A 204 -9.74 24.20 -18.30
CA ILE A 204 -9.84 25.00 -19.52
C ILE A 204 -8.50 25.68 -19.75
N LYS A 205 -7.99 25.60 -20.99
CA LYS A 205 -6.73 26.26 -21.40
C LYS A 205 -6.96 27.06 -22.66
N PHE A 206 -6.54 28.30 -22.66
CA PHE A 206 -6.47 29.17 -23.84
C PHE A 206 -5.04 29.25 -24.34
N GLY A 207 -4.85 29.16 -25.64
CA GLY A 207 -3.61 29.43 -26.36
C GLY A 207 -3.82 30.50 -27.41
N ILE A 208 -2.85 31.40 -27.56
CA ILE A 208 -2.81 32.49 -28.56
C ILE A 208 -1.60 32.26 -29.45
#